data_1e429806fb0a204a19e71ae0a5058138
#
_entry.id   1e429806fb0a204a19e71ae0a5058138
#
_cell.length_a   1.000
_cell.length_b   1.000
_cell.length_c   1.000
_cell.angle_alpha   90.00
_cell.angle_beta   90.00
_cell.angle_gamma   90.00
#
_symmetry.space_group_name_H-M   'P 1'
#
loop_
_entity.id
_entity.type
_entity.pdbx_description
1 polymer ?
#
loop_
_entity_poly.entity_id
_entity_poly.type
_entity_poly.pdbx_seq_one_letter_code
_entity_poly.pdbx_strand_id
1 'polypeptide(L)'
;MTKKISSAQMRAARALIRWTALDLARASKVGVATIRRAEVVDGEIPVTLANEAAIRRALEGAGIEFIENNGGGEGVRFRKTQAFKKRK
;
A
#
# COMPACT_ATOMS: atom_id res chain seq x y z
N MET A 1 -14.94 -5.12 -10.59
CA MET A 1 -13.90 -5.77 -10.03
C MET A 1 -12.76 -4.88 -9.76
N THR A 2 -12.17 -5.05 -8.63
CA THR A 2 -11.12 -4.19 -8.20
C THR A 2 -9.77 -4.68 -8.65
N LYS A 3 -8.97 -3.81 -9.19
CA LYS A 3 -7.64 -4.16 -9.55
C LYS A 3 -6.78 -4.19 -8.33
N LYS A 4 -5.72 -4.96 -8.39
CA LYS A 4 -4.74 -4.92 -7.33
C LYS A 4 -4.00 -3.61 -7.40
N ILE A 5 -3.42 -3.21 -6.29
CA ILE A 5 -2.58 -2.02 -6.30
C ILE A 5 -1.33 -2.32 -7.12
N SER A 6 -0.68 -1.26 -7.57
CA SER A 6 0.52 -1.43 -8.35
C SER A 6 1.74 -1.41 -7.44
N SER A 7 2.84 -1.90 -7.98
CA SER A 7 4.10 -1.86 -7.27
C SER A 7 4.48 -0.42 -6.93
N ALA A 8 4.25 0.50 -7.87
CA ALA A 8 4.55 1.91 -7.62
C ALA A 8 3.72 2.47 -6.48
N GLN A 9 2.44 2.12 -6.42
CA GLN A 9 1.59 2.57 -5.33
C GLN A 9 2.10 2.02 -3.99
N MET A 10 2.51 0.77 -3.98
CA MET A 10 2.98 0.14 -2.77
C MET A 10 4.26 0.81 -2.27
N ARG A 11 5.20 1.08 -3.17
CA ARG A 11 6.44 1.76 -2.79
C ARG A 11 6.16 3.18 -2.29
N ALA A 12 5.29 3.89 -2.99
CA ALA A 12 4.96 5.26 -2.62
C ALA A 12 4.26 5.29 -1.27
N ALA A 13 3.36 4.35 -1.03
CA ALA A 13 2.66 4.28 0.25
C ALA A 13 3.64 4.06 1.39
N ARG A 14 4.57 3.11 1.21
CA ARG A 14 5.57 2.87 2.24
C ARG A 14 6.41 4.11 2.50
N ALA A 15 6.78 4.80 1.43
CA ALA A 15 7.60 6.00 1.57
C ALA A 15 6.87 7.08 2.36
N LEU A 16 5.58 7.25 2.10
CA LEU A 16 4.81 8.26 2.78
C LEU A 16 4.77 8.04 4.29
N ILE A 17 4.65 6.78 4.70
CA ILE A 17 4.57 6.48 6.13
C ILE A 17 5.91 6.02 6.70
N ARG A 18 6.95 6.07 5.87
CA ARG A 18 8.30 5.74 6.28
C ARG A 18 8.45 4.32 6.81
N TRP A 19 7.75 3.41 6.20
CA TRP A 19 7.87 2.01 6.56
C TRP A 19 8.91 1.33 5.69
N THR A 20 9.67 0.44 6.29
CA THR A 20 10.55 -0.45 5.53
C THR A 20 9.70 -1.60 5.00
N ALA A 21 10.28 -2.39 4.10
CA ALA A 21 9.60 -3.59 3.62
C ALA A 21 9.30 -4.53 4.78
N LEU A 22 10.20 -4.59 5.76
CA LEU A 22 9.98 -5.45 6.91
C LEU A 22 8.81 -4.95 7.76
N ASP A 23 8.69 -3.63 7.90
CA ASP A 23 7.55 -3.06 8.63
C ASP A 23 6.24 -3.48 7.97
N LEU A 24 6.19 -3.38 6.64
CA LEU A 24 4.98 -3.77 5.92
C LEU A 24 4.72 -5.27 6.06
N ALA A 25 5.79 -6.08 5.99
CA ALA A 25 5.63 -7.51 6.15
C ALA A 25 5.03 -7.84 7.52
N ARG A 26 5.49 -7.18 8.55
CA ARG A 26 4.97 -7.41 9.89
C ARG A 26 3.52 -6.98 10.03
N ALA A 27 3.20 -5.83 9.49
CA ALA A 27 1.85 -5.31 9.62
C ALA A 27 0.85 -6.12 8.80
N SER A 28 1.26 -6.59 7.63
CA SER A 28 0.36 -7.31 6.75
C SER A 28 0.35 -8.80 7.00
N LYS A 29 1.36 -9.31 7.69
CA LYS A 29 1.55 -10.74 7.90
C LYS A 29 1.87 -11.46 6.60
N VAL A 30 2.41 -10.74 5.64
CA VAL A 30 2.87 -11.30 4.38
C VAL A 30 4.38 -11.38 4.47
N GLY A 31 4.97 -12.46 3.98
CA GLY A 31 6.42 -12.63 4.10
C GLY A 31 7.21 -11.52 3.44
N VAL A 32 8.33 -11.14 4.04
CA VAL A 32 9.11 -10.02 3.54
C VAL A 32 9.66 -10.29 2.14
N ALA A 33 9.96 -11.55 1.83
CA ALA A 33 10.45 -11.87 0.48
C ALA A 33 9.37 -11.59 -0.55
N THR A 34 8.12 -11.89 -0.21
CA THR A 34 7.01 -11.60 -1.10
C THR A 34 6.84 -10.11 -1.29
N ILE A 35 6.96 -9.36 -0.20
CA ILE A 35 6.88 -7.90 -0.27
C ILE A 35 7.98 -7.36 -1.19
N ARG A 36 9.20 -7.82 -1.03
CA ARG A 36 10.29 -7.31 -1.83
C ARG A 36 10.14 -7.64 -3.30
N ARG A 37 9.67 -8.84 -3.61
CA ARG A 37 9.44 -9.20 -5.00
C ARG A 37 8.33 -8.36 -5.60
N ALA A 38 7.33 -8.05 -4.83
CA ALA A 38 6.21 -7.27 -5.32
C ALA A 38 6.61 -5.85 -5.66
N GLU A 39 7.66 -5.35 -5.04
CA GLU A 39 8.05 -3.95 -5.23
C GLU A 39 8.93 -3.69 -6.43
N VAL A 40 9.36 -4.71 -7.12
CA VAL A 40 10.28 -4.50 -8.23
C VAL A 40 9.67 -4.77 -9.60
N VAL A 41 8.37 -4.97 -9.66
CA VAL A 41 7.72 -5.21 -10.94
C VAL A 41 7.09 -3.94 -11.45
N ASP A 42 6.68 -3.96 -12.70
CA ASP A 42 5.90 -2.88 -13.26
C ASP A 42 4.45 -3.31 -13.23
N GLY A 43 3.56 -2.41 -12.88
CA GLY A 43 2.14 -2.72 -12.88
C GLY A 43 1.69 -3.36 -11.58
N GLU A 44 0.66 -4.17 -11.67
CA GLU A 44 0.06 -4.78 -10.49
C GLU A 44 1.04 -5.69 -9.77
N ILE A 45 0.95 -5.72 -8.44
CA ILE A 45 1.84 -6.58 -7.67
C ILE A 45 1.47 -8.05 -7.92
N PRO A 46 2.48 -8.89 -8.13
CA PRO A 46 2.25 -10.29 -8.47
C PRO A 46 2.05 -11.16 -7.24
N VAL A 47 0.98 -10.92 -6.54
CA VAL A 47 0.66 -11.66 -5.34
C VAL A 47 -0.78 -12.17 -5.43
N THR A 48 -1.12 -13.08 -4.56
CA THR A 48 -2.50 -13.59 -4.53
C THR A 48 -3.44 -12.47 -4.12
N LEU A 49 -4.72 -12.65 -4.40
CA LEU A 49 -5.70 -11.66 -3.96
C LEU A 49 -5.71 -11.53 -2.45
N ALA A 50 -5.52 -12.64 -1.74
CA ALA A 50 -5.51 -12.58 -0.29
C ALA A 50 -4.33 -11.76 0.22
N ASN A 51 -3.15 -11.94 -0.39
CA ASN A 51 -1.99 -11.18 0.04
C ASN A 51 -2.14 -9.71 -0.35
N GLU A 52 -2.70 -9.44 -1.52
CA GLU A 52 -2.92 -8.05 -1.92
C GLU A 52 -3.86 -7.37 -0.94
N ALA A 53 -4.93 -8.06 -0.55
CA ALA A 53 -5.87 -7.49 0.40
C ALA A 53 -5.21 -7.23 1.76
N ALA A 54 -4.34 -8.13 2.18
CA ALA A 54 -3.64 -7.96 3.45
C ALA A 54 -2.68 -6.78 3.40
N ILE A 55 -1.95 -6.63 2.30
CA ILE A 55 -1.03 -5.52 2.13
C ILE A 55 -1.79 -4.21 2.08
N ARG A 56 -2.86 -4.16 1.28
CA ARG A 56 -3.66 -2.96 1.15
C ARG A 56 -4.24 -2.56 2.50
N ARG A 57 -4.77 -3.52 3.23
CA ARG A 57 -5.37 -3.25 4.52
C ARG A 57 -4.36 -2.71 5.52
N ALA A 58 -3.13 -3.25 5.50
CA ALA A 58 -2.10 -2.78 6.41
C ALA A 58 -1.74 -1.33 6.11
N LEU A 59 -1.63 -0.98 4.83
CA LEU A 59 -1.28 0.38 4.46
C LEU A 59 -2.43 1.34 4.72
N GLU A 60 -3.65 0.91 4.44
CA GLU A 60 -4.82 1.75 4.72
C GLU A 60 -4.96 1.98 6.22
N GLY A 61 -4.69 0.95 7.00
CA GLY A 61 -4.72 1.10 8.45
C GLY A 61 -3.68 2.07 8.98
N ALA A 62 -2.61 2.25 8.22
CA ALA A 62 -1.56 3.19 8.59
C ALA A 62 -1.83 4.60 8.05
N GLY A 63 -2.96 4.81 7.40
CA GLY A 63 -3.36 6.15 6.98
C GLY A 63 -3.25 6.43 5.49
N ILE A 64 -3.01 5.42 4.67
CA ILE A 64 -2.88 5.61 3.24
C ILE A 64 -4.23 5.44 2.55
N GLU A 65 -4.47 6.27 1.57
CA GLU A 65 -5.60 6.13 0.68
C GLU A 65 -5.07 5.87 -0.71
N PHE A 66 -5.54 4.81 -1.36
CA PHE A 66 -5.12 4.48 -2.72
C PHE A 66 -6.05 5.16 -3.71
N ILE A 67 -5.47 5.76 -4.72
CA ILE A 67 -6.22 6.49 -5.73
C ILE A 67 -6.17 5.68 -7.01
N GLU A 68 -7.33 5.28 -7.49
CA GLU A 68 -7.38 4.49 -8.71
C GLU A 68 -7.20 5.38 -9.92
N ASN A 69 -6.80 4.77 -11.01
CA ASN A 69 -6.64 5.50 -12.24
C ASN A 69 -8.00 5.90 -12.76
N ASN A 70 -8.31 7.17 -12.70
CA ASN A 70 -9.58 7.67 -13.17
C ASN A 70 -9.39 8.77 -14.19
N GLY A 71 -8.37 8.63 -15.02
CA GLY A 71 -8.05 9.62 -16.03
C GLY A 71 -6.83 10.42 -15.69
N GLY A 72 -6.46 10.44 -14.44
CA GLY A 72 -5.29 11.18 -14.00
C GLY A 72 -4.16 10.33 -13.52
N GLY A 73 -4.30 9.02 -13.65
CA GLY A 73 -3.29 8.10 -13.17
C GLY A 73 -3.54 7.67 -11.74
N GLU A 74 -2.99 6.51 -11.39
CA GLU A 74 -3.16 5.99 -10.05
C GLU A 74 -2.20 6.67 -9.10
N GLY A 75 -2.47 6.61 -7.83
CA GLY A 75 -1.58 7.22 -6.85
C GLY A 75 -1.92 6.81 -5.44
N VAL A 76 -1.30 7.49 -4.51
CA VAL A 76 -1.58 7.30 -3.09
C VAL A 76 -1.50 8.66 -2.42
N ARG A 77 -2.16 8.76 -1.27
CA ARG A 77 -2.05 9.97 -0.48
C ARG A 77 -2.40 9.62 0.96
N PHE A 78 -2.11 10.51 1.86
CA PHE A 78 -2.60 10.33 3.21
C PHE A 78 -4.10 10.56 3.19
N ARG A 79 -4.82 9.70 3.92
CA ARG A 79 -6.25 9.87 4.04
C ARG A 79 -6.49 11.15 4.78
N LYS A 80 -7.44 11.94 4.32
CA LYS A 80 -7.81 13.11 5.02
C LYS A 80 -8.44 12.61 6.26
N THR A 81 -7.82 12.75 7.37
CA THR A 81 -8.25 12.02 8.47
C THR A 81 -8.34 12.80 9.69
N GLN A 82 -9.12 12.33 10.53
CA GLN A 82 -9.30 12.87 11.78
C GLN A 82 -8.13 12.58 12.62
N ALA A 83 -7.27 11.72 12.24
CA ALA A 83 -6.12 11.43 13.05
C ALA A 83 -5.31 12.68 13.30
N PHE A 84 -5.26 13.56 12.34
CA PHE A 84 -4.55 14.77 12.58
C PHE A 84 -5.26 15.68 13.52
N LYS A 85 -6.54 15.64 13.51
CA LYS A 85 -7.27 16.45 14.40
C LYS A 85 -7.14 15.96 15.75
N LYS A 86 -7.00 14.71 15.99
CA LYS A 86 -6.91 14.23 17.26
C LYS A 86 -5.67 14.55 17.86
N ARG A 87 -4.75 14.86 17.14
CA ARG A 87 -3.58 15.07 17.74
C ARG A 87 -3.60 16.29 18.33
N LYS A 88 -3.97 16.77 18.64
CA LYS A 88 -4.07 17.89 19.13
C LYS A 88 -3.94 17.98 20.08
#